data_9831438be7ed68cefb3ab0395c22a996
#
_entry.id   9831438be7ed68cefb3ab0395c22a996
#
_cell.length_a   1.000
_cell.length_b   1.000
_cell.length_c   1.000
_cell.angle_alpha   90.00
_cell.angle_beta   90.00
_cell.angle_gamma   90.00
#
_symmetry.space_group_name_H-M   'P 1'
#
loop_
_entity.id
_entity.type
_entity.pdbx_description
1 polymer ?
#
loop_
_entity_poly.entity_id
_entity_poly.type
_entity_poly.pdbx_seq_one_letter_code
_entity_poly.pdbx_strand_id
1 'polypeptide(L)'
;VAEEIINGKEAITTGASNDIERASELARNMVTKWGFSEELGTLKYDDEDESPFLGRTAASKKRTFSDETAQKIDFEVRSIIQTCYEKAGTILSKNLDKLHNMADALLKYETIDQEQISDIMAGAFPREKNDDNQKGKENNKVKTSSSSKPVQDS
;
A
#
# COMPACT_ATOMS: atom_id res chain seq x y z
N VAL A 1 7.15 0.26 10.80
CA VAL A 1 7.29 -0.93 11.67
C VAL A 1 8.64 -1.62 11.42
N ALA A 2 8.92 -2.11 10.20
CA ALA A 2 10.18 -2.82 9.91
C ALA A 2 11.40 -1.97 10.22
N GLU A 3 11.43 -0.73 9.75
CA GLU A 3 12.50 0.24 9.99
C GLU A 3 12.72 0.49 11.51
N GLU A 4 11.64 0.60 12.27
CA GLU A 4 11.69 0.76 13.72
C GLU A 4 12.27 -0.47 14.43
N ILE A 5 11.91 -1.68 13.98
CA ILE A 5 12.41 -2.93 14.57
C ILE A 5 13.92 -3.09 14.30
N ILE A 6 14.38 -2.74 13.10
CA ILE A 6 15.78 -2.93 12.70
C ILE A 6 16.68 -1.80 13.19
N ASN A 7 16.26 -0.56 13.04
CA ASN A 7 17.10 0.61 13.27
C ASN A 7 16.81 1.34 14.59
N GLY A 8 15.73 0.97 15.29
CA GLY A 8 15.25 1.66 16.49
C GLY A 8 14.41 2.91 16.14
N LYS A 9 13.70 3.42 17.15
CA LYS A 9 12.76 4.55 16.99
C LYS A 9 13.44 5.85 16.54
N GLU A 10 14.69 6.04 16.92
CA GLU A 10 15.45 7.26 16.63
C GLU A 10 15.88 7.38 15.16
N ALA A 11 15.88 6.27 14.43
CA ALA A 11 16.33 6.19 13.04
C ALA A 11 15.16 6.08 12.02
N ILE A 12 13.93 6.32 12.46
CA ILE A 12 12.75 6.29 11.59
C ILE A 12 12.83 7.46 10.60
N THR A 13 12.70 7.15 9.32
CA THR A 13 12.69 8.14 8.23
C THR A 13 11.27 8.53 7.81
N THR A 14 11.17 9.58 7.00
CA THR A 14 9.89 10.00 6.40
C THR A 14 9.48 9.16 5.19
N GLY A 15 10.26 8.13 4.84
CA GLY A 15 10.01 7.28 3.66
C GLY A 15 8.66 6.59 3.65
N ALA A 16 8.11 6.27 4.84
CA ALA A 16 6.80 5.62 4.98
C ALA A 16 5.62 6.61 5.09
N SER A 17 5.83 7.92 4.91
CA SER A 17 4.76 8.92 5.11
C SER A 17 3.54 8.70 4.21
N ASN A 18 3.76 8.34 2.95
CA ASN A 18 2.69 8.04 1.99
C ASN A 18 1.89 6.77 2.38
N ASP A 19 2.58 5.75 2.90
CA ASP A 19 1.93 4.53 3.37
C ASP A 19 1.08 4.79 4.62
N ILE A 20 1.56 5.65 5.52
CA ILE A 20 0.82 6.06 6.73
C ILE A 20 -0.43 6.86 6.33
N GLU A 21 -0.31 7.79 5.39
CA GLU A 21 -1.44 8.57 4.87
C GLU A 21 -2.50 7.64 4.27
N ARG A 22 -2.09 6.73 3.39
CA ARG A 22 -2.98 5.76 2.74
C ARG A 22 -3.64 4.81 3.73
N ALA A 23 -2.92 4.31 4.73
CA ALA A 23 -3.47 3.45 5.78
C ALA A 23 -4.51 4.21 6.60
N SER A 24 -4.24 5.47 6.96
CA SER A 24 -5.15 6.32 7.72
C SER A 24 -6.42 6.65 6.94
N GLU A 25 -6.30 6.95 5.64
CA GLU A 25 -7.43 7.16 4.74
C GLU A 25 -8.29 5.89 4.62
N LEU A 26 -7.66 4.74 4.44
CA LEU A 26 -8.34 3.45 4.37
C LEU A 26 -9.12 3.15 5.66
N ALA A 27 -8.49 3.31 6.82
CA ALA A 27 -9.15 3.10 8.12
C ALA A 27 -10.33 4.07 8.31
N ARG A 28 -10.18 5.34 7.91
CA ARG A 28 -11.27 6.31 7.96
C ARG A 28 -12.42 5.90 7.04
N ASN A 29 -12.15 5.46 5.82
CA ASN A 29 -13.19 4.97 4.91
C ASN A 29 -13.91 3.72 5.45
N MET A 30 -13.18 2.80 6.11
CA MET A 30 -13.77 1.63 6.78
C MET A 30 -14.81 2.05 7.83
N VAL A 31 -14.49 3.06 8.63
CA VAL A 31 -15.36 3.53 9.71
C VAL A 31 -16.49 4.41 9.19
N THR A 32 -16.19 5.38 8.29
CA THR A 32 -17.17 6.41 7.91
C THR A 32 -18.00 6.08 6.69
N LYS A 33 -17.46 5.29 5.75
CA LYS A 33 -18.14 5.00 4.48
C LYS A 33 -18.68 3.59 4.38
N TRP A 34 -17.97 2.61 4.94
CA TRP A 34 -18.31 1.19 4.74
C TRP A 34 -19.01 0.55 5.92
N GLY A 35 -19.14 1.27 7.05
CA GLY A 35 -19.87 0.80 8.22
C GLY A 35 -19.22 -0.40 8.90
N PHE A 36 -17.88 -0.48 8.91
CA PHE A 36 -17.13 -1.59 9.53
C PHE A 36 -16.83 -1.37 11.01
N SER A 37 -17.32 -0.30 11.63
CA SER A 37 -17.22 -0.09 13.07
C SER A 37 -18.39 -0.74 13.79
N GLU A 38 -18.12 -1.56 14.78
CA GLU A 38 -19.16 -2.15 15.66
C GLU A 38 -19.83 -1.08 16.52
N GLU A 39 -19.07 -0.08 16.98
CA GLU A 39 -19.55 0.99 17.85
C GLU A 39 -20.44 2.02 17.11
N LEU A 40 -20.12 2.30 15.84
CA LEU A 40 -20.85 3.29 15.02
C LEU A 40 -21.93 2.67 14.15
N GLY A 41 -21.90 1.33 14.00
CA GLY A 41 -22.85 0.60 13.18
C GLY A 41 -22.67 0.81 11.66
N THR A 42 -23.65 0.34 10.90
CA THR A 42 -23.66 0.38 9.43
C THR A 42 -24.22 1.70 8.88
N LEU A 43 -23.78 2.82 9.42
CA LEU A 43 -24.18 4.15 8.98
C LEU A 43 -23.04 4.81 8.19
N LYS A 44 -23.41 5.66 7.24
CA LYS A 44 -22.46 6.48 6.49
C LYS A 44 -22.33 7.84 7.19
N TYR A 45 -21.10 8.18 7.58
CA TYR A 45 -20.71 9.42 8.24
C TYR A 45 -19.82 10.28 7.33
N ASP A 46 -20.15 10.34 6.04
CA ASP A 46 -19.40 11.15 5.10
C ASP A 46 -19.80 12.61 5.21
N ASP A 47 -18.83 13.52 5.22
CA ASP A 47 -19.11 14.92 4.92
C ASP A 47 -19.55 14.96 3.46
N GLU A 48 -20.73 15.49 3.17
CA GLU A 48 -21.23 15.60 1.79
C GLU A 48 -20.13 16.22 0.92
N ASP A 49 -19.70 15.49 -0.11
CA ASP A 49 -18.83 16.00 -1.14
C ASP A 49 -19.44 17.29 -1.67
N GLU A 50 -18.71 18.38 -1.58
CA GLU A 50 -19.09 19.66 -2.14
C GLU A 50 -19.59 19.43 -3.56
N SER A 51 -20.88 19.65 -3.78
CA SER A 51 -21.42 19.73 -5.12
C SER A 51 -20.57 20.75 -5.89
N PRO A 52 -19.89 20.37 -6.99
CA PRO A 52 -18.97 21.25 -7.69
C PRO A 52 -19.64 22.48 -8.33
N PHE A 53 -20.97 22.60 -8.16
CA PHE A 53 -21.81 23.65 -8.74
C PHE A 53 -22.13 24.83 -7.80
N LEU A 54 -21.85 24.73 -6.51
CA LEU A 54 -22.09 25.87 -5.59
C LEU A 54 -20.73 26.52 -5.28
N GLY A 55 -20.52 27.69 -5.88
CA GLY A 55 -19.30 28.48 -5.82
C GLY A 55 -18.73 28.64 -4.41
N ARG A 56 -17.38 28.74 -4.35
CA ARG A 56 -16.54 28.97 -3.18
C ARG A 56 -17.01 30.17 -2.33
N THR A 57 -18.02 29.99 -1.52
CA THR A 57 -18.20 30.79 -0.34
C THR A 57 -17.67 29.95 0.81
N ALA A 58 -16.75 30.55 1.56
CA ALA A 58 -16.15 29.98 2.77
C ALA A 58 -17.20 29.82 3.88
N ALA A 59 -18.20 28.96 3.63
CA ALA A 59 -19.15 28.51 4.62
C ALA A 59 -18.50 27.30 5.31
N SER A 60 -18.30 27.44 6.61
CA SER A 60 -17.83 26.39 7.52
C SER A 60 -18.37 25.03 7.09
N LYS A 61 -17.47 24.04 6.83
CA LYS A 61 -17.83 22.64 6.64
C LYS A 61 -18.76 22.24 7.79
N LYS A 62 -20.04 22.16 7.49
CA LYS A 62 -21.07 21.79 8.47
C LYS A 62 -20.96 20.27 8.59
N ARG A 63 -20.28 19.81 9.65
CA ARG A 63 -20.28 18.38 9.97
C ARG A 63 -21.72 17.91 10.12
N THR A 64 -22.07 16.83 9.47
CA THR A 64 -23.41 16.23 9.49
C THR A 64 -23.66 15.43 10.77
N PHE A 65 -22.66 15.28 11.63
CA PHE A 65 -22.71 14.49 12.88
C PHE A 65 -22.16 15.27 14.08
N SER A 66 -22.54 14.84 15.29
CA SER A 66 -22.17 15.49 16.55
C SER A 66 -20.68 15.39 16.86
N ASP A 67 -20.18 16.25 17.75
CA ASP A 67 -18.78 16.17 18.22
C ASP A 67 -18.50 14.85 18.95
N GLU A 68 -19.47 14.26 19.64
CA GLU A 68 -19.36 12.93 20.24
C GLU A 68 -19.13 11.85 19.18
N THR A 69 -19.90 11.90 18.09
CA THR A 69 -19.72 10.98 16.96
C THR A 69 -18.35 11.16 16.32
N ALA A 70 -17.88 12.41 16.17
CA ALA A 70 -16.54 12.69 15.66
C ALA A 70 -15.44 12.05 16.52
N GLN A 71 -15.55 12.16 17.84
CA GLN A 71 -14.60 11.52 18.77
C GLN A 71 -14.62 9.99 18.65
N LYS A 72 -15.79 9.39 18.52
CA LYS A 72 -15.91 7.94 18.30
C LYS A 72 -15.27 7.50 16.97
N ILE A 73 -15.48 8.26 15.88
CA ILE A 73 -14.82 8.00 14.60
C ILE A 73 -13.29 8.05 14.76
N ASP A 74 -12.76 9.09 15.39
CA ASP A 74 -11.32 9.23 15.58
C ASP A 74 -10.74 8.12 16.48
N PHE A 75 -11.48 7.68 17.49
CA PHE A 75 -11.11 6.55 18.34
C PHE A 75 -11.05 5.24 17.54
N GLU A 76 -12.08 4.92 16.76
CA GLU A 76 -12.18 3.71 15.96
C GLU A 76 -11.07 3.66 14.89
N VAL A 77 -10.84 4.76 14.18
CA VAL A 77 -9.75 4.86 13.19
C VAL A 77 -8.40 4.58 13.85
N ARG A 78 -8.14 5.21 15.01
CA ARG A 78 -6.90 4.99 15.75
C ARG A 78 -6.76 3.55 16.22
N SER A 79 -7.84 2.94 16.70
CA SER A 79 -7.87 1.55 17.15
C SER A 79 -7.52 0.58 16.03
N ILE A 80 -8.10 0.77 14.84
CA ILE A 80 -7.79 -0.04 13.64
C ILE A 80 -6.31 0.06 13.29
N ILE A 81 -5.77 1.28 13.20
CA ILE A 81 -4.36 1.51 12.86
C ILE A 81 -3.45 0.87 13.90
N GLN A 82 -3.73 1.07 15.20
CA GLN A 82 -2.92 0.51 16.28
C GLN A 82 -2.91 -1.03 16.25
N THR A 83 -4.08 -1.64 16.07
CA THR A 83 -4.19 -3.11 15.96
C THR A 83 -3.40 -3.65 14.77
N CYS A 84 -3.48 -3.00 13.61
CA CYS A 84 -2.72 -3.39 12.43
C CYS A 84 -1.20 -3.20 12.63
N TYR A 85 -0.79 -2.12 13.29
CA TYR A 85 0.60 -1.84 13.61
C TYR A 85 1.20 -2.91 14.53
N GLU A 86 0.50 -3.28 15.61
CA GLU A 86 0.92 -4.31 16.56
C GLU A 86 1.00 -5.69 15.90
N LYS A 87 0.01 -6.01 15.06
CA LYS A 87 0.01 -7.25 14.28
C LYS A 87 1.19 -7.33 13.31
N ALA A 88 1.48 -6.25 12.59
CA ALA A 88 2.63 -6.16 11.70
C ALA A 88 3.95 -6.33 12.48
N GLY A 89 4.09 -5.65 13.63
CA GLY A 89 5.24 -5.79 14.52
C GLY A 89 5.44 -7.23 14.99
N THR A 90 4.37 -7.89 15.39
CA THR A 90 4.40 -9.29 15.81
C THR A 90 4.83 -10.23 14.69
N ILE A 91 4.33 -10.03 13.47
CA ILE A 91 4.68 -10.85 12.30
C ILE A 91 6.17 -10.66 11.96
N LEU A 92 6.64 -9.42 11.89
CA LEU A 92 8.02 -9.10 11.56
C LEU A 92 9.00 -9.62 12.61
N SER A 93 8.70 -9.40 13.91
CA SER A 93 9.56 -9.88 15.01
C SER A 93 9.70 -11.41 15.04
N LYS A 94 8.65 -12.14 14.64
CA LYS A 94 8.69 -13.61 14.54
C LYS A 94 9.45 -14.11 13.31
N ASN A 95 9.72 -13.26 12.31
CA ASN A 95 10.32 -13.62 11.04
C ASN A 95 11.53 -12.73 10.70
N LEU A 96 12.28 -12.28 11.72
CA LEU A 96 13.44 -11.41 11.52
C LEU A 96 14.49 -12.02 10.58
N ASP A 97 14.75 -13.32 10.69
CA ASP A 97 15.71 -14.02 9.81
C ASP A 97 15.29 -13.91 8.33
N LYS A 98 13.99 -14.06 8.07
CA LYS A 98 13.46 -13.92 6.70
C LYS A 98 13.55 -12.48 6.21
N LEU A 99 13.34 -11.50 7.10
CA LEU A 99 13.47 -10.08 6.78
C LEU A 99 14.92 -9.74 6.40
N HIS A 100 15.90 -10.23 7.16
CA HIS A 100 17.32 -10.04 6.85
C HIS A 100 17.70 -10.75 5.54
N ASN A 101 17.33 -12.02 5.37
CA ASN A 101 17.61 -12.76 4.14
C ASN A 101 17.00 -12.08 2.90
N MET A 102 15.83 -11.46 3.03
CA MET A 102 15.18 -10.70 1.95
C MET A 102 15.95 -9.42 1.63
N ALA A 103 16.42 -8.70 2.65
CA ALA A 103 17.26 -7.52 2.47
C ALA A 103 18.58 -7.86 1.81
N ASP A 104 19.28 -8.92 2.24
CA ASP A 104 20.54 -9.38 1.65
C ASP A 104 20.34 -9.84 0.20
N ALA A 105 19.23 -10.51 -0.09
CA ALA A 105 18.90 -10.92 -1.46
C ALA A 105 18.67 -9.71 -2.36
N LEU A 106 17.97 -8.68 -1.87
CA LEU A 106 17.76 -7.43 -2.61
C LEU A 106 19.06 -6.67 -2.84
N LEU A 107 19.98 -6.64 -1.86
CA LEU A 107 21.31 -6.05 -2.03
C LEU A 107 22.16 -6.79 -3.07
N LYS A 108 22.01 -8.12 -3.15
CA LYS A 108 22.77 -8.96 -4.08
C LYS A 108 22.21 -8.95 -5.50
N TYR A 109 20.89 -9.01 -5.64
CA TYR A 109 20.21 -9.23 -6.92
C TYR A 109 19.45 -8.00 -7.44
N GLU A 110 19.39 -6.92 -6.67
CA GLU A 110 18.60 -5.68 -6.91
C GLU A 110 17.08 -5.92 -6.97
N THR A 111 16.67 -7.06 -7.47
CA THR A 111 15.26 -7.53 -7.51
C THR A 111 15.21 -9.00 -7.15
N ILE A 112 14.14 -9.44 -6.48
CA ILE A 112 13.88 -10.84 -6.19
C ILE A 112 12.59 -11.27 -6.87
N ASP A 113 12.56 -12.49 -7.40
CA ASP A 113 11.40 -13.08 -8.04
C ASP A 113 10.57 -13.94 -7.06
N GLN A 114 9.47 -14.50 -7.57
CA GLN A 114 8.57 -15.31 -6.75
C GLN A 114 9.23 -16.58 -6.20
N GLU A 115 10.14 -17.21 -6.97
CA GLU A 115 10.82 -18.42 -6.54
C GLU A 115 11.83 -18.10 -5.43
N GLN A 116 12.59 -17.02 -5.58
CA GLN A 116 13.50 -16.53 -4.55
C GLN A 116 12.78 -16.12 -3.25
N ILE A 117 11.62 -15.48 -3.37
CA ILE A 117 10.78 -15.18 -2.21
C ILE A 117 10.32 -16.46 -1.54
N SER A 118 9.90 -17.47 -2.31
CA SER A 118 9.46 -18.75 -1.77
C SER A 118 10.58 -19.49 -1.02
N ASP A 119 11.82 -19.45 -1.55
CA ASP A 119 12.99 -20.03 -0.89
C ASP A 119 13.24 -19.34 0.47
N ILE A 120 13.24 -18.01 0.50
CA ILE A 120 13.42 -17.23 1.73
C ILE A 120 12.31 -17.55 2.75
N MET A 121 11.07 -17.63 2.29
CA MET A 121 9.94 -17.95 3.17
C MET A 121 10.02 -19.38 3.73
N ALA A 122 10.62 -20.31 2.99
CA ALA A 122 10.92 -21.67 3.45
C ALA A 122 12.15 -21.72 4.39
N GLY A 123 12.87 -20.61 4.58
CA GLY A 123 14.11 -20.56 5.38
C GLY A 123 15.37 -21.01 4.62
N ALA A 124 15.30 -21.13 3.30
CA ALA A 124 16.42 -21.44 2.44
C ALA A 124 17.10 -20.15 1.94
N PHE A 125 18.37 -20.27 1.51
CA PHE A 125 19.01 -19.17 0.81
C PHE A 125 18.41 -19.05 -0.61
N PRO A 126 18.13 -17.84 -1.13
CA PRO A 126 17.51 -17.68 -2.43
C PRO A 126 18.42 -18.20 -3.54
N ARG A 127 17.85 -18.96 -4.46
CA ARG A 127 18.55 -19.49 -5.65
C ARG A 127 19.03 -18.37 -6.57
N GLU A 128 20.03 -18.63 -7.39
CA GLU A 128 20.45 -17.69 -8.42
C GLU A 128 19.37 -17.55 -9.50
N LYS A 129 19.22 -16.34 -10.06
CA LYS A 129 18.27 -16.10 -11.14
C LYS A 129 18.64 -16.96 -12.35
N ASN A 130 17.68 -17.71 -12.88
CA ASN A 130 17.81 -18.33 -14.19
C ASN A 130 17.66 -17.20 -15.25
N ASP A 131 18.73 -16.90 -15.98
CA ASP A 131 18.78 -15.88 -17.06
C ASP A 131 17.85 -16.17 -18.25
N ASP A 132 17.15 -17.30 -18.26
CA ASP A 132 16.26 -17.71 -19.37
C ASP A 132 15.00 -16.83 -19.54
N ASN A 133 14.66 -15.98 -18.55
CA ASN A 133 13.44 -15.16 -18.63
C ASN A 133 13.66 -13.76 -19.28
N GLN A 134 14.90 -13.40 -19.62
CA GLN A 134 15.15 -12.13 -20.34
C GLN A 134 14.97 -12.24 -21.85
N LYS A 135 15.06 -13.44 -22.44
CA LYS A 135 14.89 -13.64 -23.89
C LYS A 135 13.45 -13.54 -24.39
N GLY A 136 12.46 -13.59 -23.50
CA GLY A 136 11.04 -13.50 -23.88
C GLY A 136 10.51 -12.07 -24.14
N LYS A 137 11.20 -11.01 -23.66
CA LYS A 137 10.73 -9.64 -23.82
C LYS A 137 11.31 -8.89 -25.01
N GLU A 138 12.44 -9.33 -25.57
CA GLU A 138 13.03 -8.71 -26.76
C GLU A 138 12.38 -9.14 -28.09
N ASN A 139 11.84 -10.36 -28.17
CA ASN A 139 11.22 -10.85 -29.41
C ASN A 139 9.84 -10.31 -29.72
N ASN A 140 9.21 -9.53 -28.81
CA ASN A 140 7.89 -8.94 -29.06
C ASN A 140 7.95 -7.47 -29.54
N LYS A 141 9.16 -6.87 -29.61
CA LYS A 141 9.35 -5.49 -30.08
C LYS A 141 9.68 -5.38 -31.59
N VAL A 142 9.96 -6.50 -32.25
CA VAL A 142 10.41 -6.51 -33.67
C VAL A 142 9.28 -6.85 -34.66
N LYS A 143 8.07 -7.23 -34.18
CA LYS A 143 6.96 -7.63 -35.09
C LYS A 143 5.91 -6.56 -35.41
N THR A 144 6.10 -5.31 -35.00
CA THR A 144 5.11 -4.23 -35.26
C THR A 144 5.60 -3.13 -36.21
N SER A 145 6.69 -3.33 -36.96
CA SER A 145 7.20 -2.32 -37.90
C SER A 145 7.45 -2.85 -39.30
N SER A 146 6.52 -3.60 -39.89
CA SER A 146 6.56 -3.87 -41.33
C SER A 146 5.18 -4.24 -41.89
N SER A 147 4.31 -3.22 -42.09
CA SER A 147 3.29 -3.27 -43.16
C SER A 147 2.74 -1.87 -43.43
N SER A 148 3.49 -1.08 -44.18
CA SER A 148 2.93 0.02 -44.95
C SER A 148 3.32 -0.19 -46.41
N LYS A 149 2.40 -0.74 -47.21
CA LYS A 149 2.48 -0.74 -48.67
C LYS A 149 1.93 0.60 -49.19
N PRO A 150 2.55 1.20 -50.20
CA PRO A 150 2.06 2.39 -50.81
C PRO A 150 0.89 2.06 -51.77
N VAL A 151 -0.15 2.91 -51.76
CA VAL A 151 -1.22 2.91 -52.74
C VAL A 151 -0.69 3.71 -53.96
N GLN A 152 -0.71 3.10 -55.14
CA GLN A 152 -0.51 3.77 -56.41
C GLN A 152 -1.85 4.24 -56.96
N ASP A 153 -1.85 5.49 -57.39
CA ASP A 153 -2.90 6.14 -58.21
C ASP A 153 -3.04 5.47 -59.58
N SER A 154 -4.27 5.33 -60.02
CA SER A 154 -4.71 5.44 -61.41
C SER A 154 -6.18 5.81 -61.49
#